data_ec513ad2b0394e19d1b34c7e1c8cc21a
#
_entry.id   ec513ad2b0394e19d1b34c7e1c8cc21a
#
_cell.length_a   1.000
_cell.length_b   1.000
_cell.length_c   1.000
_cell.angle_alpha   90.00
_cell.angle_beta   90.00
_cell.angle_gamma   90.00
#
_symmetry.space_group_name_H-M   'P 1'
#
loop_
_entity.id
_entity.type
_entity.pdbx_description
1 polymer ?
#
loop_
_entity_poly.entity_id
_entity_poly.type
_entity_poly.pdbx_seq_one_letter_code
_entity_poly.pdbx_strand_id
1 'polypeptide(L)'
;MANMKRYVFLILTLSLYTSLPVMSEELDRYLASKGLVNVMEEDSTLRVELKYATDDNIFGKAVYTGITGAWLHPDAAVKLLKAQRLLQATHPGYSLLIYDAARPMSVQRAMWNLVRGTNKTNYVSNPANGGGLHNYGMAVDVTITDPAGNPLPMGTPFDYFGEAAHTNNEAALLQSGKISSEAYKNRLLLREVMTKSGFTTILYEWWHFNACLRPYARAHYPLID
;
A
#
# COMPACT_ATOMS: atom_id res chain seq x y z
N MET A 1 28.86 20.32 -72.74
CA MET A 1 27.81 20.75 -71.78
C MET A 1 27.13 19.47 -71.25
N ALA A 2 27.51 19.00 -70.06
CA ALA A 2 26.94 17.81 -69.47
C ALA A 2 25.92 18.18 -68.36
N ASN A 3 24.68 17.81 -68.58
CA ASN A 3 23.58 18.04 -67.63
C ASN A 3 23.68 16.99 -66.51
N MET A 4 24.01 17.44 -65.31
CA MET A 4 24.07 16.64 -64.11
C MET A 4 22.71 16.73 -63.42
N LYS A 5 21.89 15.66 -63.52
CA LYS A 5 20.64 15.51 -62.76
C LYS A 5 20.96 15.18 -61.31
N ARG A 6 20.63 16.09 -60.38
CA ARG A 6 20.67 15.86 -58.95
C ARG A 6 19.47 15.01 -58.53
N TYR A 7 19.71 13.80 -58.07
CA TYR A 7 18.70 12.98 -57.36
C TYR A 7 18.70 13.37 -55.89
N VAL A 8 17.59 13.91 -55.39
CA VAL A 8 17.35 14.13 -53.96
C VAL A 8 16.75 12.84 -53.40
N PHE A 9 17.55 12.13 -52.58
CA PHE A 9 17.07 10.99 -51.82
C PHE A 9 16.35 11.53 -50.59
N LEU A 10 15.02 11.40 -50.56
CA LEU A 10 14.20 11.65 -49.38
C LEU A 10 14.28 10.41 -48.47
N ILE A 11 15.09 10.48 -47.39
CA ILE A 11 15.13 9.44 -46.36
C ILE A 11 13.93 9.65 -45.46
N LEU A 12 12.90 8.82 -45.66
CA LEU A 12 11.76 8.72 -44.73
C LEU A 12 12.24 7.91 -43.52
N THR A 13 12.57 8.60 -42.43
CA THR A 13 12.79 7.93 -41.13
C THR A 13 11.44 7.54 -40.53
N LEU A 14 11.08 6.27 -40.73
CA LEU A 14 9.91 5.67 -40.05
C LEU A 14 10.28 5.46 -38.60
N SER A 15 9.85 6.37 -37.73
CA SER A 15 9.95 6.22 -36.27
C SER A 15 8.99 5.12 -35.84
N LEU A 16 9.49 3.88 -35.66
CA LEU A 16 8.74 2.84 -34.97
C LEU A 16 8.62 3.25 -33.50
N TYR A 17 7.51 3.87 -33.13
CA TYR A 17 7.05 3.87 -31.74
C TYR A 17 6.60 2.44 -31.41
N THR A 18 7.52 1.63 -30.90
CA THR A 18 7.17 0.39 -30.23
C THR A 18 6.48 0.79 -28.93
N SER A 19 5.15 0.79 -28.92
CA SER A 19 4.38 0.80 -27.67
C SER A 19 4.79 -0.45 -26.90
N LEU A 20 5.54 -0.25 -25.80
CA LEU A 20 5.73 -1.30 -24.81
C LEU A 20 4.35 -1.80 -24.40
N PRO A 21 4.14 -3.10 -24.27
CA PRO A 21 2.83 -3.63 -23.93
C PRO A 21 2.41 -3.08 -22.57
N VAL A 22 1.22 -2.46 -22.54
CA VAL A 22 0.53 -1.98 -21.34
C VAL A 22 0.09 -3.22 -20.53
N MET A 23 1.05 -3.94 -19.94
CA MET A 23 0.78 -5.01 -18.96
C MET A 23 0.67 -4.46 -17.53
N SER A 24 0.95 -3.17 -17.32
CA SER A 24 1.08 -2.57 -15.99
C SER A 24 -0.22 -2.12 -15.33
N GLU A 25 -1.39 -2.22 -15.99
CA GLU A 25 -2.63 -1.65 -15.46
C GLU A 25 -3.81 -2.64 -15.43
N GLU A 26 -3.57 -3.93 -15.58
CA GLU A 26 -4.66 -4.90 -15.61
C GLU A 26 -5.37 -5.01 -14.26
N LEU A 27 -4.60 -5.04 -13.17
CA LEU A 27 -5.15 -5.08 -11.82
C LEU A 27 -5.79 -3.75 -11.44
N ASP A 28 -5.20 -2.62 -11.82
CA ASP A 28 -5.80 -1.29 -11.60
C ASP A 28 -7.19 -1.20 -12.25
N ARG A 29 -7.32 -1.60 -13.51
CA ARG A 29 -8.62 -1.62 -14.22
C ARG A 29 -9.63 -2.56 -13.58
N TYR A 30 -9.17 -3.72 -13.11
CA TYR A 30 -10.03 -4.65 -12.40
C TYR A 30 -10.56 -4.04 -11.09
N LEU A 31 -9.69 -3.42 -10.27
CA LEU A 31 -10.08 -2.79 -9.00
C LEU A 31 -11.04 -1.62 -9.23
N ALA A 32 -10.78 -0.78 -10.25
CA ALA A 32 -11.70 0.28 -10.67
C ALA A 32 -13.08 -0.27 -11.05
N SER A 33 -13.12 -1.39 -11.80
CA SER A 33 -14.39 -2.04 -12.20
C SER A 33 -15.19 -2.58 -11.02
N LYS A 34 -14.55 -2.78 -9.86
CA LYS A 34 -15.20 -3.16 -8.59
C LYS A 34 -15.72 -1.98 -7.78
N GLY A 35 -15.62 -0.76 -8.31
CA GLY A 35 -16.05 0.46 -7.63
C GLY A 35 -15.07 0.95 -6.56
N LEU A 36 -13.83 0.47 -6.57
CA LEU A 36 -12.79 1.02 -5.72
C LEU A 36 -12.25 2.32 -6.32
N VAL A 37 -11.72 3.18 -5.48
CA VAL A 37 -11.11 4.46 -5.89
C VAL A 37 -9.61 4.42 -5.69
N ASN A 38 -8.87 4.98 -6.64
CA ASN A 38 -7.44 5.19 -6.51
C ASN A 38 -7.21 6.45 -5.66
N VAL A 39 -6.72 6.29 -4.44
CA VAL A 39 -6.59 7.40 -3.49
C VAL A 39 -5.59 8.47 -3.91
N MET A 40 -4.66 8.15 -4.82
CA MET A 40 -3.73 9.14 -5.38
C MET A 40 -4.40 10.11 -6.37
N GLU A 41 -5.50 9.69 -7.01
CA GLU A 41 -6.30 10.57 -7.87
C GLU A 41 -7.16 11.53 -7.03
N GLU A 42 -7.51 11.11 -5.80
CA GLU A 42 -8.28 11.92 -4.87
C GLU A 42 -7.42 12.94 -4.10
N ASP A 43 -6.14 12.60 -3.81
CA ASP A 43 -5.18 13.49 -3.15
C ASP A 43 -3.76 13.17 -3.61
N SER A 44 -3.23 14.01 -4.50
CA SER A 44 -1.89 13.86 -5.07
C SER A 44 -0.75 14.07 -4.07
N THR A 45 -1.04 14.50 -2.84
CA THR A 45 -0.05 14.60 -1.77
C THR A 45 0.20 13.26 -1.08
N LEU A 46 -0.69 12.27 -1.23
CA LEU A 46 -0.42 10.90 -0.79
C LEU A 46 0.73 10.30 -1.59
N ARG A 47 1.48 9.41 -0.95
CA ARG A 47 2.56 8.66 -1.58
C ARG A 47 2.24 7.18 -1.59
N VAL A 48 2.76 6.46 -2.58
CA VAL A 48 2.54 5.02 -2.73
C VAL A 48 3.86 4.31 -3.04
N GLU A 49 4.12 3.25 -2.31
CA GLU A 49 5.21 2.31 -2.53
C GLU A 49 4.70 0.91 -2.23
N LEU A 50 3.95 0.32 -3.18
CA LEU A 50 3.32 -0.98 -2.98
C LEU A 50 4.38 -2.07 -2.77
N LYS A 51 4.63 -2.44 -1.53
CA LYS A 51 5.69 -3.39 -1.14
C LYS A 51 5.51 -4.76 -1.79
N TYR A 52 4.28 -5.20 -1.94
CA TYR A 52 3.99 -6.49 -2.58
C TYR A 52 4.05 -6.47 -4.11
N ALA A 53 4.24 -5.30 -4.73
CA ALA A 53 4.56 -5.16 -6.15
C ALA A 53 6.07 -5.27 -6.42
N THR A 54 6.90 -5.36 -5.38
CA THR A 54 8.36 -5.48 -5.44
C THR A 54 8.81 -6.73 -4.66
N ASP A 55 10.10 -6.93 -4.50
CA ASP A 55 10.70 -7.96 -3.62
C ASP A 55 10.95 -7.46 -2.18
N ASP A 56 10.72 -6.18 -1.89
CA ASP A 56 10.86 -5.57 -0.55
C ASP A 56 9.64 -5.89 0.33
N ASN A 57 9.44 -7.16 0.61
CA ASN A 57 8.38 -7.71 1.45
C ASN A 57 8.81 -9.06 2.06
N ILE A 58 7.98 -9.61 2.94
CA ILE A 58 8.25 -10.89 3.62
C ILE A 58 8.51 -12.08 2.68
N PHE A 59 8.01 -12.05 1.47
CA PHE A 59 8.11 -13.16 0.52
C PHE A 59 9.40 -13.08 -0.30
N GLY A 60 10.11 -11.93 -0.29
CA GLY A 60 11.31 -11.66 -1.08
C GLY A 60 11.04 -11.73 -2.60
N LYS A 61 9.81 -11.46 -3.02
CA LYS A 61 9.39 -11.41 -4.43
C LYS A 61 8.09 -10.63 -4.59
N ALA A 62 7.85 -10.10 -5.78
CA ALA A 62 6.57 -9.51 -6.13
C ALA A 62 5.46 -10.57 -6.12
N VAL A 63 4.33 -10.24 -5.51
CA VAL A 63 3.09 -11.01 -5.52
C VAL A 63 1.95 -10.28 -6.21
N TYR A 64 2.07 -8.96 -6.41
CA TYR A 64 1.23 -8.18 -7.29
C TYR A 64 1.86 -8.07 -8.68
N THR A 65 1.01 -8.07 -9.70
CA THR A 65 1.37 -7.70 -11.08
C THR A 65 0.28 -6.79 -11.64
N GLY A 66 0.67 -5.79 -12.44
CA GLY A 66 -0.29 -4.92 -13.13
C GLY A 66 -1.05 -3.96 -12.22
N ILE A 67 -0.42 -3.51 -11.12
CA ILE A 67 -0.94 -2.50 -10.20
C ILE A 67 0.07 -1.37 -10.03
N THR A 68 -0.41 -0.14 -10.08
CA THR A 68 0.38 1.08 -9.88
C THR A 68 -0.27 2.01 -8.85
N GLY A 69 -1.59 1.93 -8.67
CA GLY A 69 -2.37 2.74 -7.75
C GLY A 69 -2.64 2.06 -6.40
N ALA A 70 -2.95 2.86 -5.39
CA ALA A 70 -3.46 2.38 -4.11
C ALA A 70 -5.00 2.50 -4.11
N TRP A 71 -5.67 1.36 -4.15
CA TRP A 71 -7.11 1.28 -4.30
C TRP A 71 -7.79 0.96 -2.98
N LEU A 72 -8.86 1.69 -2.66
CA LEU A 72 -9.68 1.46 -1.46
C LEU A 72 -11.17 1.51 -1.81
N HIS A 73 -11.99 0.87 -0.96
CA HIS A 73 -13.43 1.16 -0.97
C HIS A 73 -13.64 2.65 -0.66
N PRO A 74 -14.61 3.36 -1.29
CA PRO A 74 -14.86 4.78 -1.06
C PRO A 74 -14.96 5.17 0.42
N ASP A 75 -15.61 4.34 1.25
CA ASP A 75 -15.73 4.59 2.70
C ASP A 75 -14.39 4.56 3.43
N ALA A 76 -13.46 3.71 3.01
CA ALA A 76 -12.10 3.68 3.56
C ALA A 76 -11.24 4.82 3.01
N ALA A 77 -11.39 5.15 1.72
CA ALA A 77 -10.69 6.26 1.08
C ALA A 77 -11.00 7.60 1.78
N VAL A 78 -12.26 7.91 2.06
CA VAL A 78 -12.66 9.13 2.78
C VAL A 78 -11.94 9.25 4.14
N LYS A 79 -11.77 8.14 4.86
CA LYS A 79 -11.03 8.11 6.14
C LYS A 79 -9.54 8.35 5.92
N LEU A 80 -8.93 7.76 4.90
CA LEU A 80 -7.51 7.94 4.60
C LEU A 80 -7.20 9.40 4.21
N LEU A 81 -8.03 9.99 3.36
CA LEU A 81 -7.92 11.40 2.98
C LEU A 81 -8.07 12.34 4.17
N LYS A 82 -8.94 12.00 5.13
CA LYS A 82 -9.03 12.73 6.40
C LYS A 82 -7.76 12.60 7.23
N ALA A 83 -7.14 11.40 7.28
CA ALA A 83 -5.89 11.19 8.01
C ALA A 83 -4.74 12.00 7.39
N GLN A 84 -4.64 12.03 6.06
CA GLN A 84 -3.67 12.86 5.35
C GLN A 84 -3.82 14.34 5.70
N ARG A 85 -5.05 14.88 5.65
CA ARG A 85 -5.31 16.28 6.03
C ARG A 85 -4.97 16.58 7.50
N LEU A 86 -5.27 15.67 8.43
CA LEU A 86 -4.91 15.82 9.84
C LEU A 86 -3.40 15.83 10.06
N LEU A 87 -2.68 14.95 9.35
CA LEU A 87 -1.21 14.91 9.38
C LEU A 87 -0.64 16.24 8.89
N GLN A 88 -1.06 16.71 7.73
CA GLN A 88 -0.54 17.94 7.12
C GLN A 88 -0.89 19.21 7.92
N ALA A 89 -2.04 19.23 8.61
CA ALA A 89 -2.43 20.35 9.45
C ALA A 89 -1.51 20.55 10.67
N THR A 90 -0.91 19.45 11.17
CA THR A 90 -0.01 19.48 12.34
C THR A 90 1.46 19.38 11.94
N HIS A 91 1.75 18.77 10.80
CA HIS A 91 3.09 18.54 10.27
C HIS A 91 3.13 18.90 8.78
N PRO A 92 3.23 20.21 8.44
CA PRO A 92 3.26 20.65 7.04
C PRO A 92 4.38 19.99 6.24
N GLY A 93 4.05 19.50 5.04
CA GLY A 93 4.98 18.79 4.16
C GLY A 93 5.14 17.30 4.43
N TYR A 94 4.65 16.77 5.55
CA TYR A 94 4.60 15.34 5.81
C TYR A 94 3.48 14.68 4.99
N SER A 95 3.63 13.40 4.67
CA SER A 95 2.65 12.65 3.90
C SER A 95 2.51 11.22 4.41
N LEU A 96 1.32 10.65 4.28
CA LEU A 96 1.14 9.21 4.39
C LEU A 96 1.75 8.53 3.16
N LEU A 97 2.48 7.43 3.39
CA LEU A 97 3.04 6.54 2.38
C LEU A 97 2.36 5.18 2.49
N ILE A 98 1.68 4.78 1.43
CA ILE A 98 0.88 3.56 1.38
C ILE A 98 1.75 2.40 0.92
N TYR A 99 1.83 1.33 1.71
CA TYR A 99 2.56 0.09 1.43
C TYR A 99 1.65 -1.00 0.87
N ASP A 100 0.38 -1.05 1.28
CA ASP A 100 -0.65 -1.95 0.74
C ASP A 100 -2.04 -1.37 0.96
N ALA A 101 -3.00 -1.76 0.09
CA ALA A 101 -4.38 -1.29 0.15
C ALA A 101 -5.36 -2.43 -0.22
N ALA A 102 -6.22 -2.27 -1.22
CA ALA A 102 -7.11 -3.34 -1.67
C ALA A 102 -6.31 -4.51 -2.27
N ARG A 103 -6.61 -5.71 -1.81
CA ARG A 103 -5.92 -6.96 -2.19
C ARG A 103 -6.93 -7.98 -2.70
N PRO A 104 -6.86 -8.41 -3.97
CA PRO A 104 -7.71 -9.49 -4.47
C PRO A 104 -7.49 -10.81 -3.72
N MET A 105 -8.52 -11.63 -3.65
CA MET A 105 -8.43 -12.96 -3.02
C MET A 105 -7.49 -13.90 -3.76
N SER A 106 -7.28 -13.71 -5.06
CA SER A 106 -6.27 -14.43 -5.83
C SER A 106 -4.86 -14.18 -5.27
N VAL A 107 -4.53 -12.92 -4.98
CA VAL A 107 -3.26 -12.54 -4.34
C VAL A 107 -3.21 -13.04 -2.89
N GLN A 108 -4.29 -12.91 -2.13
CA GLN A 108 -4.37 -13.45 -0.77
C GLN A 108 -4.10 -14.96 -0.72
N ARG A 109 -4.65 -15.72 -1.69
CA ARG A 109 -4.38 -17.17 -1.83
C ARG A 109 -2.91 -17.45 -2.16
N ALA A 110 -2.30 -16.64 -3.04
CA ALA A 110 -0.88 -16.76 -3.37
C ALA A 110 0.01 -16.52 -2.13
N MET A 111 -0.25 -15.45 -1.37
CA MET A 111 0.45 -15.13 -0.11
C MET A 111 0.29 -16.25 0.93
N TRP A 112 -0.94 -16.74 1.13
CA TRP A 112 -1.21 -17.85 2.04
C TRP A 112 -0.43 -19.11 1.68
N ASN A 113 -0.36 -19.45 0.39
CA ASN A 113 0.38 -20.62 -0.09
C ASN A 113 1.89 -20.53 0.19
N LEU A 114 2.44 -19.31 0.31
CA LEU A 114 3.85 -19.09 0.66
C LEU A 114 4.13 -19.27 2.16
N VAL A 115 3.12 -19.10 3.02
CA VAL A 115 3.30 -19.17 4.49
C VAL A 115 2.65 -20.39 5.13
N ARG A 116 1.72 -21.08 4.47
CA ARG A 116 1.05 -22.25 5.05
C ARG A 116 2.06 -23.33 5.46
N GLY A 117 1.89 -23.84 6.66
CA GLY A 117 2.84 -24.83 7.23
C GLY A 117 4.09 -24.20 7.86
N THR A 118 4.17 -22.86 7.94
CA THR A 118 5.25 -22.15 8.65
C THR A 118 4.69 -21.43 9.88
N ASN A 119 5.58 -20.89 10.73
CA ASN A 119 5.19 -20.01 11.85
C ASN A 119 4.69 -18.62 11.43
N LYS A 120 4.67 -18.32 10.13
CA LYS A 120 4.22 -17.05 9.57
C LYS A 120 2.71 -16.99 9.28
N THR A 121 1.99 -18.09 9.47
CA THR A 121 0.54 -18.17 9.20
C THR A 121 -0.30 -17.21 10.04
N ASN A 122 0.21 -16.74 11.19
CA ASN A 122 -0.49 -15.75 12.03
C ASN A 122 -0.53 -14.34 11.44
N TYR A 123 0.34 -14.04 10.47
CA TYR A 123 0.49 -12.72 9.85
C TYR A 123 -0.21 -12.61 8.48
N VAL A 124 -0.70 -13.72 7.95
CA VAL A 124 -1.43 -13.73 6.67
C VAL A 124 -2.83 -14.29 6.88
N SER A 125 -3.86 -13.50 6.63
CA SER A 125 -5.24 -13.94 6.77
C SER A 125 -5.53 -15.16 5.91
N ASN A 126 -6.11 -16.21 6.52
CA ASN A 126 -6.48 -17.44 5.81
C ASN A 126 -7.61 -17.16 4.80
N PRO A 127 -7.40 -17.38 3.49
CA PRO A 127 -8.40 -17.14 2.49
C PRO A 127 -9.65 -18.02 2.63
N ALA A 128 -9.52 -19.24 3.20
CA ALA A 128 -10.66 -20.11 3.48
C ALA A 128 -11.66 -19.51 4.48
N ASN A 129 -11.21 -18.54 5.29
CA ASN A 129 -12.03 -17.82 6.27
C ASN A 129 -12.53 -16.46 5.70
N GLY A 130 -12.62 -16.28 4.38
CA GLY A 130 -13.06 -15.04 3.73
C GLY A 130 -12.01 -13.91 3.79
N GLY A 131 -10.73 -14.25 3.92
CA GLY A 131 -9.63 -13.29 3.88
C GLY A 131 -9.58 -12.26 5.01
N GLY A 132 -8.81 -11.19 4.80
CA GLY A 132 -8.67 -10.03 5.68
C GLY A 132 -9.44 -8.81 5.15
N LEU A 133 -9.32 -7.66 5.84
CA LEU A 133 -10.01 -6.44 5.44
C LEU A 133 -9.44 -5.79 4.16
N HIS A 134 -8.20 -6.03 3.81
CA HIS A 134 -7.65 -5.68 2.49
C HIS A 134 -8.45 -6.30 1.34
N ASN A 135 -9.01 -7.51 1.54
CA ASN A 135 -9.80 -8.18 0.51
C ASN A 135 -11.21 -7.58 0.29
N TYR A 136 -11.56 -6.56 1.06
CA TYR A 136 -12.76 -5.75 0.92
C TYR A 136 -12.44 -4.28 0.58
N GLY A 137 -11.15 -3.95 0.38
CA GLY A 137 -10.70 -2.57 0.25
C GLY A 137 -10.90 -1.74 1.52
N MET A 138 -10.99 -2.39 2.70
CA MET A 138 -11.32 -1.79 4.00
C MET A 138 -10.15 -1.85 5.00
N ALA A 139 -8.94 -2.04 4.53
CA ALA A 139 -7.70 -1.90 5.30
C ALA A 139 -6.61 -1.26 4.44
N VAL A 140 -5.65 -0.65 5.12
CA VAL A 140 -4.49 -0.03 4.51
C VAL A 140 -3.27 -0.24 5.40
N ASP A 141 -2.12 -0.52 4.78
CA ASP A 141 -0.82 -0.54 5.41
C ASP A 141 -0.09 0.75 5.06
N VAL A 142 0.29 1.54 6.06
CA VAL A 142 0.84 2.89 5.85
C VAL A 142 1.97 3.22 6.82
N THR A 143 2.81 4.15 6.38
CA THR A 143 3.77 4.90 7.20
C THR A 143 3.65 6.39 6.94
N ILE A 144 4.54 7.18 7.54
CA ILE A 144 4.67 8.63 7.31
C ILE A 144 5.99 8.90 6.63
N THR A 145 6.02 9.83 5.67
CA THR A 145 7.24 10.42 5.13
C THR A 145 7.43 11.85 5.60
N ASP A 146 8.69 12.25 5.72
CA ASP A 146 9.09 13.63 5.92
C ASP A 146 8.88 14.48 4.63
N PRO A 147 9.10 15.82 4.68
CA PRO A 147 8.98 16.68 3.50
C PRO A 147 9.93 16.33 2.35
N ALA A 148 11.07 15.67 2.65
CA ALA A 148 12.01 15.18 1.62
C ALA A 148 11.55 13.87 0.98
N GLY A 149 10.52 13.22 1.53
CA GLY A 149 9.96 11.96 1.04
C GLY A 149 10.54 10.71 1.68
N ASN A 150 11.39 10.86 2.70
CA ASN A 150 11.96 9.71 3.39
C ASN A 150 10.96 9.16 4.41
N PRO A 151 10.74 7.83 4.46
CA PRO A 151 9.93 7.22 5.50
C PRO A 151 10.50 7.50 6.89
N LEU A 152 9.64 7.87 7.84
CA LEU A 152 10.06 8.07 9.22
C LEU A 152 10.48 6.74 9.85
N PRO A 153 11.53 6.75 10.71
CA PRO A 153 11.91 5.56 11.47
C PRO A 153 10.76 5.07 12.34
N MET A 154 10.32 3.81 12.14
CA MET A 154 9.24 3.17 12.91
C MET A 154 9.75 2.06 13.85
N GLY A 155 11.09 1.86 13.92
CA GLY A 155 11.75 0.90 14.81
C GLY A 155 11.82 -0.52 14.26
N THR A 156 11.01 -0.86 13.26
CA THR A 156 11.12 -2.09 12.46
C THR A 156 10.77 -1.77 11.01
N PRO A 157 11.26 -2.55 10.04
CA PRO A 157 10.73 -2.48 8.69
C PRO A 157 9.25 -2.92 8.63
N PHE A 158 8.63 -2.68 7.48
CA PHE A 158 7.36 -3.29 7.10
C PHE A 158 7.50 -4.82 7.08
N ASP A 159 6.42 -5.54 7.35
CA ASP A 159 6.41 -7.02 7.41
C ASP A 159 7.38 -7.64 8.43
N TYR A 160 7.82 -6.90 9.43
CA TYR A 160 8.65 -7.45 10.49
C TYR A 160 7.80 -8.31 11.45
N PHE A 161 8.09 -9.62 11.51
CA PHE A 161 7.39 -10.58 12.37
C PHE A 161 8.09 -10.78 13.68
N GLY A 162 7.81 -9.92 14.62
CA GLY A 162 8.34 -10.00 15.94
C GLY A 162 7.73 -8.96 16.86
N GLU A 163 7.96 -9.15 18.15
CA GLU A 163 7.40 -8.32 19.21
C GLU A 163 7.64 -6.81 18.99
N ALA A 164 8.79 -6.45 18.38
CA ALA A 164 9.11 -5.04 18.13
C ALA A 164 8.16 -4.35 17.13
N ALA A 165 7.33 -5.08 16.36
CA ALA A 165 6.28 -4.52 15.52
C ALA A 165 4.93 -4.36 16.25
N HIS A 166 4.77 -4.92 17.44
CA HIS A 166 3.50 -4.92 18.16
C HIS A 166 3.11 -3.53 18.66
N THR A 167 1.80 -3.25 18.70
CA THR A 167 1.24 -1.95 19.07
C THR A 167 0.76 -1.88 20.51
N ASN A 168 0.57 -3.02 21.19
CA ASN A 168 -0.02 -3.10 22.52
C ASN A 168 0.96 -2.85 23.67
N ASN A 169 2.27 -2.84 23.39
CA ASN A 169 3.30 -2.75 24.43
C ASN A 169 4.48 -1.83 24.04
N GLU A 170 4.23 -0.82 23.25
CA GLU A 170 5.28 0.06 22.69
C GLU A 170 6.04 0.83 23.76
N ALA A 171 5.41 1.21 24.88
CA ALA A 171 6.11 1.84 26.00
C ALA A 171 7.17 0.90 26.63
N ALA A 172 6.88 -0.40 26.76
CA ALA A 172 7.86 -1.37 27.24
C ALA A 172 8.92 -1.68 26.18
N LEU A 173 8.57 -1.66 24.89
CA LEU A 173 9.56 -1.77 23.81
C LEU A 173 10.54 -0.60 23.84
N LEU A 174 10.06 0.62 24.09
CA LEU A 174 10.90 1.80 24.30
C LEU A 174 11.78 1.63 25.53
N GLN A 175 11.19 1.26 26.68
CA GLN A 175 11.91 1.10 27.95
C GLN A 175 13.01 0.04 27.87
N SER A 176 12.79 -1.05 27.13
CA SER A 176 13.76 -2.12 26.89
C SER A 176 14.76 -1.82 25.77
N GLY A 177 14.67 -0.67 25.11
CA GLY A 177 15.55 -0.31 24.01
C GLY A 177 15.30 -1.08 22.71
N LYS A 178 14.19 -1.83 22.61
CA LYS A 178 13.82 -2.56 21.37
C LYS A 178 13.38 -1.62 20.24
N ILE A 179 12.83 -0.45 20.58
CA ILE A 179 12.59 0.64 19.64
C ILE A 179 13.17 1.95 20.19
N SER A 180 13.54 2.87 19.33
CA SER A 180 14.05 4.18 19.72
C SER A 180 12.93 5.12 20.20
N SER A 181 13.28 6.17 20.93
CA SER A 181 12.34 7.22 21.31
C SER A 181 11.71 7.91 20.09
N GLU A 182 12.47 8.06 19.01
CA GLU A 182 12.00 8.62 17.75
C GLU A 182 10.95 7.70 17.12
N ALA A 183 11.25 6.41 16.97
CA ALA A 183 10.32 5.43 16.42
C ALA A 183 9.01 5.36 17.23
N TYR A 184 9.11 5.41 18.56
CA TYR A 184 7.94 5.45 19.42
C TYR A 184 7.05 6.68 19.14
N LYS A 185 7.65 7.88 19.05
CA LYS A 185 6.93 9.13 18.73
C LYS A 185 6.28 9.07 17.33
N ASN A 186 7.01 8.56 16.34
CA ASN A 186 6.51 8.42 14.97
C ASN A 186 5.30 7.47 14.89
N ARG A 187 5.33 6.34 15.62
CA ARG A 187 4.18 5.43 15.73
C ARG A 187 2.98 6.07 16.42
N LEU A 188 3.22 6.87 17.47
CA LEU A 188 2.15 7.61 18.13
C LEU A 188 1.50 8.60 17.18
N LEU A 189 2.30 9.37 16.42
CA LEU A 189 1.78 10.30 15.42
C LEU A 189 0.94 9.59 14.36
N LEU A 190 1.47 8.50 13.76
CA LEU A 190 0.76 7.70 12.76
C LEU A 190 -0.59 7.20 13.31
N ARG A 191 -0.56 6.60 14.50
CA ARG A 191 -1.76 6.07 15.16
C ARG A 191 -2.77 7.17 15.45
N GLU A 192 -2.31 8.31 15.91
CA GLU A 192 -3.18 9.45 16.24
C GLU A 192 -3.96 9.93 15.02
N VAL A 193 -3.28 10.21 13.89
CA VAL A 193 -3.96 10.69 12.69
C VAL A 193 -4.90 9.64 12.09
N MET A 194 -4.50 8.38 12.10
CA MET A 194 -5.31 7.28 11.58
C MET A 194 -6.55 7.02 12.44
N THR A 195 -6.41 6.96 13.77
CA THR A 195 -7.55 6.69 14.66
C THR A 195 -8.52 7.86 14.74
N LYS A 196 -8.04 9.11 14.76
CA LYS A 196 -8.88 10.30 14.66
C LYS A 196 -9.66 10.40 13.34
N SER A 197 -9.21 9.67 12.33
CA SER A 197 -9.88 9.58 11.03
C SER A 197 -10.89 8.44 10.95
N GLY A 198 -10.96 7.58 11.96
CA GLY A 198 -11.94 6.50 12.07
C GLY A 198 -11.38 5.12 11.66
N PHE A 199 -10.08 4.96 11.60
CA PHE A 199 -9.44 3.65 11.52
C PHE A 199 -9.23 3.05 12.91
N THR A 200 -8.97 1.74 12.94
CA THR A 200 -8.57 0.99 14.14
C THR A 200 -7.27 0.22 13.87
N THR A 201 -6.46 0.06 14.90
CA THR A 201 -5.20 -0.69 14.84
C THR A 201 -5.42 -2.18 15.07
N ILE A 202 -4.39 -2.99 14.77
CA ILE A 202 -4.28 -4.38 15.22
C ILE A 202 -3.06 -4.56 16.15
N LEU A 203 -2.98 -5.72 16.83
CA LEU A 203 -1.96 -5.97 17.87
C LEU A 203 -0.54 -6.13 17.31
N TYR A 204 -0.39 -6.76 16.16
CA TYR A 204 0.90 -7.34 15.73
C TYR A 204 1.66 -6.48 14.71
N GLU A 205 1.00 -5.42 14.16
CA GLU A 205 1.50 -4.67 13.01
C GLU A 205 1.25 -3.18 13.21
N TRP A 206 2.31 -2.39 13.40
CA TRP A 206 2.21 -0.94 13.60
C TRP A 206 1.72 -0.18 12.35
N TRP A 207 1.90 -0.77 11.16
CA TRP A 207 1.53 -0.18 9.87
C TRP A 207 0.08 -0.41 9.46
N HIS A 208 -0.58 -1.45 10.02
CA HIS A 208 -1.89 -1.90 9.58
C HIS A 208 -3.05 -1.17 10.26
N PHE A 209 -4.00 -0.70 9.45
CA PHE A 209 -5.18 0.02 9.92
C PHE A 209 -6.45 -0.48 9.24
N ASN A 210 -7.45 -0.83 10.03
CA ASN A 210 -8.75 -1.28 9.59
C ASN A 210 -9.76 -0.13 9.53
N ALA A 211 -10.46 0.05 8.41
CA ALA A 211 -11.51 1.07 8.27
C ALA A 211 -12.84 0.66 8.92
N CYS A 212 -13.07 -0.63 9.16
CA CYS A 212 -14.25 -1.14 9.87
C CYS A 212 -13.94 -2.48 10.55
N LEU A 213 -14.93 -3.03 11.25
CA LEU A 213 -14.83 -4.37 11.82
C LEU A 213 -15.03 -5.45 10.73
N ARG A 214 -14.33 -6.56 10.82
CA ARG A 214 -14.43 -7.68 9.85
C ARG A 214 -15.86 -8.22 9.67
N PRO A 215 -16.68 -8.43 10.73
CA PRO A 215 -18.07 -8.87 10.54
C PRO A 215 -18.90 -7.85 9.75
N TYR A 216 -18.66 -6.56 9.96
CA TYR A 216 -19.32 -5.49 9.21
C TYR A 216 -18.93 -5.53 7.73
N ALA A 217 -17.62 -5.64 7.44
CA ALA A 217 -17.15 -5.73 6.06
C ALA A 217 -17.80 -6.90 5.31
N ARG A 218 -17.85 -8.07 5.91
CA ARG A 218 -18.47 -9.27 5.32
C ARG A 218 -19.95 -9.13 5.02
N ALA A 219 -20.66 -8.33 5.80
CA ALA A 219 -22.09 -8.14 5.62
C ALA A 219 -22.43 -7.05 4.60
N HIS A 220 -21.53 -6.09 4.34
CA HIS A 220 -21.86 -4.86 3.62
C HIS A 220 -21.01 -4.61 2.38
N TYR A 221 -19.82 -5.22 2.25
CA TYR A 221 -18.91 -4.96 1.14
C TYR A 221 -18.64 -6.23 0.33
N PRO A 222 -18.56 -6.14 -1.01
CA PRO A 222 -18.20 -7.28 -1.83
C PRO A 222 -16.74 -7.68 -1.58
N LEU A 223 -16.48 -8.97 -1.60
CA LEU A 223 -15.14 -9.52 -1.61
C LEU A 223 -14.49 -9.21 -2.98
N ILE A 224 -13.27 -8.77 -2.97
CA ILE A 224 -12.47 -8.53 -4.18
C ILE A 224 -11.83 -9.88 -4.56
N ASP A 225 -12.31 -10.53 -5.60
CA ASP A 225 -11.86 -11.89 -6.01
C ASP A 225 -10.92 -11.85 -7.23
#